data_7225a1b8e82d1a9d7fc5d1856f68bbf3
#
_entry.id   7225a1b8e82d1a9d7fc5d1856f68bbf3
#
_cell.length_a   1.000
_cell.length_b   1.000
_cell.length_c   1.000
_cell.angle_alpha   90.00
_cell.angle_beta   90.00
_cell.angle_gamma   90.00
#
_symmetry.space_group_name_H-M   'P 1'
#
loop_
_entity.id
_entity.type
_entity.pdbx_description
1 polymer ?
#
loop_
_entity_poly.entity_id
_entity_poly.type
_entity_poly.pdbx_seq_one_letter_code
_entity_poly.pdbx_strand_id
1 'polypeptide(L)'
;MKEHILSGTAKGHTLTLHVNEQRGITLAEITSLELSDHDVLTVIAFLRGVSARHEHPARHEKEDDRLQLYYTVENGIKQVAISRGGPIKIELALATALRLLHTLEEEYKDELR
;
A
#
# COMPACT_ATOMS: atom_id res chain seq x y z
N MET A 1 -16.56 -10.17 -7.38
CA MET A 1 -15.26 -9.88 -6.74
C MET A 1 -14.30 -9.34 -7.78
N LYS A 2 -13.67 -8.23 -7.47
CA LYS A 2 -12.65 -7.64 -8.35
C LYS A 2 -11.25 -8.01 -7.89
N GLU A 3 -10.39 -8.23 -8.86
CA GLU A 3 -9.00 -8.54 -8.59
C GLU A 3 -8.11 -7.76 -9.56
N HIS A 4 -7.07 -7.16 -9.02
CA HIS A 4 -6.08 -6.44 -9.82
C HIS A 4 -4.71 -7.07 -9.58
N ILE A 5 -4.00 -7.34 -10.66
CA ILE A 5 -2.65 -7.88 -10.58
C ILE A 5 -1.68 -6.73 -10.74
N LEU A 6 -0.88 -6.50 -9.70
CA LEU A 6 0.19 -5.51 -9.68
C LEU A 6 1.49 -6.28 -9.53
N SER A 7 2.49 -5.96 -10.31
CA SER A 7 3.77 -6.67 -10.27
C SER A 7 4.85 -5.78 -9.70
N GLY A 8 6.03 -6.34 -9.47
CA GLY A 8 7.20 -5.57 -9.08
C GLY A 8 7.34 -5.32 -7.60
N THR A 9 7.06 -6.33 -6.76
CA THR A 9 7.44 -6.22 -5.35
C THR A 9 8.97 -6.26 -5.25
N ALA A 10 9.49 -5.78 -4.12
CA ALA A 10 10.93 -5.73 -3.91
C ALA A 10 11.59 -7.11 -3.99
N LYS A 11 10.83 -8.18 -3.75
CA LYS A 11 11.33 -9.55 -3.82
C LYS A 11 11.09 -10.22 -5.16
N GLY A 12 10.60 -9.47 -6.15
CA GLY A 12 10.33 -10.01 -7.49
C GLY A 12 9.05 -10.82 -7.60
N HIS A 13 8.18 -10.74 -6.62
CA HIS A 13 6.90 -11.46 -6.63
C HIS A 13 5.78 -10.61 -7.24
N THR A 14 4.66 -11.26 -7.53
CA THR A 14 3.47 -10.58 -8.01
C THR A 14 2.62 -10.14 -6.82
N LEU A 15 2.23 -8.90 -6.81
CA LEU A 15 1.26 -8.38 -5.84
C LEU A 15 -0.12 -8.45 -6.47
N THR A 16 -1.07 -9.01 -5.74
CA THR A 16 -2.48 -9.07 -6.14
C THR A 16 -3.30 -8.26 -5.15
N LEU A 17 -4.23 -7.48 -5.68
CA LEU A 17 -5.16 -6.71 -4.87
C LEU A 17 -6.56 -7.26 -5.09
N HIS A 18 -7.22 -7.68 -4.01
CA HIS A 18 -8.60 -8.18 -4.04
C HIS A 18 -9.51 -7.16 -3.39
N VAL A 19 -10.59 -6.80 -4.08
CA VAL A 19 -11.64 -5.97 -3.49
C VAL A 19 -12.61 -6.94 -2.79
N ASN A 20 -12.68 -6.87 -1.46
CA ASN A 20 -13.46 -7.79 -0.66
C ASN A 20 -14.97 -7.51 -0.80
N GLU A 21 -15.78 -8.56 -0.70
CA GLU A 21 -17.24 -8.43 -0.84
C GLU A 21 -17.85 -7.54 0.25
N GLN A 22 -17.29 -7.60 1.45
CA GLN A 22 -17.78 -6.85 2.59
C GLN A 22 -16.98 -5.57 2.83
N ARG A 23 -16.43 -5.02 1.77
CA ARG A 23 -15.58 -3.83 1.80
C ARG A 23 -14.18 -4.13 2.31
N GLY A 24 -13.29 -3.20 2.09
CA GLY A 24 -11.89 -3.39 2.38
C GLY A 24 -11.15 -4.06 1.24
N ILE A 25 -9.85 -4.16 1.43
CA ILE A 25 -8.93 -4.67 0.40
C ILE A 25 -8.05 -5.74 1.04
N THR A 26 -7.74 -6.78 0.29
CA THR A 26 -6.70 -7.73 0.66
C THR A 26 -5.55 -7.60 -0.32
N LEU A 27 -4.36 -7.33 0.20
CA LEU A 27 -3.13 -7.35 -0.59
C LEU A 27 -2.45 -8.69 -0.38
N ALA A 28 -2.11 -9.37 -1.45
CA ALA A 28 -1.48 -10.68 -1.38
C ALA A 28 -0.22 -10.72 -2.23
N GLU A 29 0.85 -11.21 -1.63
CA GLU A 29 2.11 -11.51 -2.28
C GLU A 29 2.43 -12.97 -1.93
N ILE A 30 3.36 -13.20 -1.01
CA ILE A 30 3.56 -14.51 -0.38
C ILE A 30 2.62 -14.62 0.82
N THR A 31 2.41 -13.49 1.51
CA THR A 31 1.49 -13.38 2.64
C THR A 31 0.34 -12.47 2.25
N SER A 32 -0.76 -12.56 3.00
CA SER A 32 -1.93 -11.71 2.78
C SER A 32 -2.02 -10.64 3.85
N LEU A 33 -2.39 -9.44 3.45
CA LEU A 33 -2.57 -8.30 4.32
C LEU A 33 -3.97 -7.73 4.09
N GLU A 34 -4.81 -7.79 5.12
CA GLU A 34 -6.17 -7.26 5.05
C GLU A 34 -6.22 -5.81 5.50
N LEU A 35 -6.88 -4.98 4.70
CA LEU A 35 -7.05 -3.55 4.97
C LEU A 35 -8.54 -3.23 5.04
N SER A 36 -8.99 -2.64 6.14
CA SER A 36 -10.34 -2.11 6.24
C SER A 36 -10.49 -0.87 5.35
N ASP A 37 -11.71 -0.38 5.20
CA ASP A 37 -11.94 0.86 4.45
C ASP A 37 -11.13 2.02 5.04
N HIS A 38 -11.11 2.12 6.36
CA HIS A 38 -10.31 3.15 7.03
C HIS A 38 -8.82 3.01 6.72
N ASP A 39 -8.31 1.78 6.76
CA ASP A 39 -6.91 1.50 6.41
C ASP A 39 -6.61 1.90 4.97
N VAL A 40 -7.52 1.60 4.05
CA VAL A 40 -7.34 1.95 2.64
C VAL A 40 -7.22 3.46 2.47
N LEU A 41 -8.09 4.23 3.15
CA LEU A 41 -8.01 5.69 3.08
C LEU A 41 -6.70 6.21 3.66
N THR A 42 -6.19 5.59 4.72
CA THR A 42 -4.89 5.93 5.29
C THR A 42 -3.77 5.64 4.30
N VAL A 43 -3.80 4.49 3.64
CA VAL A 43 -2.80 4.13 2.61
C VAL A 43 -2.86 5.12 1.45
N ILE A 44 -4.05 5.48 0.98
CA ILE A 44 -4.20 6.46 -0.10
C ILE A 44 -3.56 7.79 0.30
N ALA A 45 -3.87 8.29 1.48
CA ALA A 45 -3.30 9.56 1.95
C ALA A 45 -1.78 9.50 2.03
N PHE A 46 -1.25 8.40 2.57
CA PHE A 46 0.20 8.20 2.67
C PHE A 46 0.86 8.18 1.29
N LEU A 47 0.32 7.40 0.37
CA LEU A 47 0.90 7.26 -0.97
C LEU A 47 0.79 8.55 -1.79
N ARG A 48 -0.26 9.35 -1.58
CA ARG A 48 -0.36 10.67 -2.20
C ARG A 48 0.77 11.58 -1.72
N GLY A 49 1.11 11.51 -0.43
CA GLY A 49 2.24 12.25 0.12
C GLY A 49 3.57 11.78 -0.48
N VAL A 50 3.74 10.47 -0.63
CA VAL A 50 4.93 9.90 -1.27
C VAL A 50 5.03 10.35 -2.73
N SER A 51 3.93 10.32 -3.46
CA SER A 51 3.91 10.77 -4.86
C SER A 51 4.30 12.25 -4.99
N ALA A 52 3.84 13.08 -4.06
CA ALA A 52 4.14 14.52 -4.08
C ALA A 52 5.58 14.84 -3.65
N ARG A 53 6.18 13.99 -2.81
CA ARG A 53 7.50 14.25 -2.21
C ARG A 53 8.41 13.02 -2.29
N HIS A 54 8.53 12.44 -3.48
CA HIS A 54 9.22 11.18 -3.67
C HIS A 54 10.74 11.23 -3.40
N GLU A 55 11.30 12.41 -3.18
CA GLU A 55 12.71 12.55 -2.80
C GLU A 55 12.93 12.47 -1.28
N HIS A 56 11.87 12.46 -0.50
CA HIS A 56 11.95 12.48 0.96
C HIS A 56 11.30 11.24 1.56
N PRO A 57 11.97 10.57 2.52
CA PRO A 57 11.35 9.45 3.21
C PRO A 57 10.15 9.92 4.03
N ALA A 58 9.24 8.99 4.30
CA ALA A 58 8.04 9.26 5.07
C ALA A 58 7.65 8.02 5.84
N ARG A 59 6.86 8.20 6.90
CA ARG A 59 6.30 7.06 7.62
C ARG A 59 4.99 7.42 8.28
N HIS A 60 4.14 6.40 8.43
CA HIS A 60 2.93 6.46 9.21
C HIS A 60 3.01 5.36 10.25
N GLU A 61 3.01 5.74 11.51
CA GLU A 61 3.11 4.79 12.61
C GLU A 61 2.44 5.43 13.81
N LYS A 62 1.33 4.85 14.25
CA LYS A 62 0.57 5.34 15.40
C LYS A 62 0.51 4.26 16.46
N GLU A 63 0.62 4.66 17.71
CA GLU A 63 0.64 3.77 18.84
C GLU A 63 -0.57 2.84 18.91
N ASP A 64 -1.76 3.36 18.61
CA ASP A 64 -3.00 2.60 18.66
C ASP A 64 -3.36 1.90 17.34
N ASP A 65 -2.52 2.05 16.34
CA ASP A 65 -2.79 1.53 15.01
C ASP A 65 -1.72 0.52 14.63
N ARG A 66 -2.15 -0.68 14.24
CA ARG A 66 -1.22 -1.72 13.79
C ARG A 66 -0.70 -1.48 12.39
N LEU A 67 -1.38 -0.63 11.62
CA LEU A 67 -0.95 -0.33 10.27
C LEU A 67 0.27 0.57 10.30
N GLN A 68 1.36 0.10 9.71
CA GLN A 68 2.61 0.83 9.63
C GLN A 68 2.99 0.98 8.17
N LEU A 69 3.27 2.20 7.77
CA LEU A 69 3.63 2.54 6.40
C LEU A 69 4.97 3.25 6.41
N TYR A 70 5.87 2.78 5.57
CA TYR A 70 7.21 3.36 5.47
C TYR A 70 7.55 3.63 4.02
N TYR A 71 8.14 4.78 3.76
CA TYR A 71 8.73 5.08 2.48
C TYR A 71 10.19 5.41 2.70
N THR A 72 11.08 4.65 2.09
CA THR A 72 12.52 4.81 2.26
C THR A 72 13.16 5.25 0.95
N VAL A 73 14.16 6.11 1.08
CA VAL A 73 14.98 6.59 -0.04
C VAL A 73 16.43 6.39 0.37
N GLU A 74 17.07 5.35 -0.17
CA GLU A 74 18.45 5.02 0.16
C GLU A 74 19.23 4.68 -1.10
N ASN A 75 20.31 5.41 -1.35
CA ASN A 75 21.18 5.17 -2.50
C ASN A 75 20.42 5.13 -3.83
N GLY A 76 19.41 5.99 -3.97
CA GLY A 76 18.57 6.05 -5.16
C GLY A 76 17.49 4.98 -5.23
N ILE A 77 17.43 4.07 -4.26
CA ILE A 77 16.40 3.04 -4.18
C ILE A 77 15.24 3.57 -3.39
N LYS A 78 14.05 3.58 -4.01
CA LYS A 78 12.82 4.11 -3.43
C LYS A 78 11.82 2.97 -3.24
N GLN A 79 11.44 2.71 -2.00
CA GLN A 79 10.57 1.59 -1.66
C GLN A 79 9.52 1.99 -0.63
N VAL A 80 8.34 1.37 -0.77
CA VAL A 80 7.24 1.51 0.20
C VAL A 80 7.06 0.17 0.89
N ALA A 81 6.92 0.19 2.21
CA ALA A 81 6.61 -0.99 2.99
C ALA A 81 5.28 -0.79 3.69
N ILE A 82 4.42 -1.80 3.62
CA ILE A 82 3.11 -1.82 4.27
C ILE A 82 3.11 -3.00 5.23
N SER A 83 2.90 -2.73 6.51
CA SER A 83 2.94 -3.74 7.56
C SER A 83 1.73 -3.61 8.48
N ARG A 84 1.29 -4.74 9.00
CA ARG A 84 0.18 -4.80 9.96
C ARG A 84 0.65 -5.27 11.33
N GLY A 85 1.90 -5.05 11.62
CA GLY A 85 2.54 -5.55 12.84
C GLY A 85 3.04 -6.97 12.67
N GLY A 86 4.07 -7.33 13.41
CA GLY A 86 4.68 -8.64 13.33
C GLY A 86 5.38 -8.90 11.99
N PRO A 87 5.43 -10.16 11.55
CA PRO A 87 6.19 -10.51 10.35
C PRO A 87 5.48 -10.21 9.03
N ILE A 88 4.21 -9.81 9.06
CA ILE A 88 3.45 -9.56 7.83
C ILE A 88 3.83 -8.19 7.27
N LYS A 89 4.54 -8.21 6.15
CA LYS A 89 5.07 -7.00 5.55
C LYS A 89 5.15 -7.16 4.03
N ILE A 90 4.65 -6.17 3.31
CA ILE A 90 4.73 -6.14 1.86
C ILE A 90 5.61 -4.96 1.46
N GLU A 91 6.65 -5.22 0.69
CA GLU A 91 7.59 -4.20 0.23
C GLU A 91 7.45 -4.01 -1.28
N LEU A 92 7.26 -2.77 -1.70
CA LEU A 92 6.99 -2.41 -3.08
C LEU A 92 8.01 -1.41 -3.58
N ALA A 93 8.45 -1.56 -4.84
CA ALA A 93 9.16 -0.50 -5.52
C ALA A 93 8.21 0.70 -5.68
N LEU A 94 8.76 1.91 -5.77
CA LEU A 94 7.96 3.12 -5.89
C LEU A 94 6.95 3.04 -7.05
N ALA A 95 7.38 2.57 -8.21
CA ALA A 95 6.49 2.47 -9.38
C ALA A 95 5.27 1.59 -9.09
N THR A 96 5.46 0.47 -8.40
CA THR A 96 4.37 -0.43 -8.03
C THR A 96 3.48 0.21 -6.97
N ALA A 97 4.07 0.93 -6.02
CA ALA A 97 3.30 1.65 -5.00
C ALA A 97 2.40 2.71 -5.63
N LEU A 98 2.87 3.39 -6.67
CA LEU A 98 2.05 4.38 -7.38
C LEU A 98 0.93 3.72 -8.19
N ARG A 99 1.15 2.53 -8.73
CA ARG A 99 0.08 1.74 -9.36
C ARG A 99 -0.96 1.34 -8.33
N LEU A 100 -0.51 0.92 -7.14
CA LEU A 100 -1.40 0.60 -6.04
C LEU A 100 -2.25 1.81 -5.68
N LEU A 101 -1.62 2.98 -5.54
CA LEU A 101 -2.34 4.22 -5.25
C LEU A 101 -3.43 4.47 -6.28
N HIS A 102 -3.09 4.41 -7.56
CA HIS A 102 -4.05 4.65 -8.63
C HIS A 102 -5.22 3.67 -8.57
N THR A 103 -4.94 2.39 -8.35
CA THR A 103 -5.97 1.36 -8.25
C THR A 103 -6.88 1.59 -7.05
N LEU A 104 -6.31 1.94 -5.89
CA LEU A 104 -7.10 2.25 -4.70
C LEU A 104 -7.97 3.49 -4.91
N GLU A 105 -7.44 4.51 -5.56
CA GLU A 105 -8.21 5.72 -5.86
C GLU A 105 -9.40 5.42 -6.76
N GLU A 106 -9.23 4.54 -7.75
CA GLU A 106 -10.32 4.13 -8.61
C GLU A 106 -11.39 3.34 -7.86
N GLU A 107 -10.97 2.39 -7.02
CA GLU A 107 -11.90 1.55 -6.27
C GLU A 107 -12.63 2.34 -5.17
N TYR A 108 -12.02 3.39 -4.65
CA TYR A 108 -12.57 4.19 -3.55
C TYR A 108 -12.95 5.61 -3.98
N LYS A 109 -13.14 5.85 -5.26
CA LYS A 109 -13.39 7.20 -5.76
C LYS A 109 -14.61 7.86 -5.14
N ASP A 110 -15.64 7.09 -4.78
CA ASP A 110 -16.84 7.65 -4.16
C ASP A 110 -16.58 8.13 -2.74
N GLU A 111 -15.68 7.48 -2.02
CA GLU A 111 -15.28 7.85 -0.66
C GLU A 111 -14.30 9.01 -0.65
N LEU A 112 -13.68 9.33 -1.79
CA LEU A 112 -12.67 10.37 -1.89
C LEU A 112 -13.23 11.73 -2.32
N ARG A 113 -14.53 11.82 -2.51
CA ARG A 113 -15.19 13.07 -2.90
C ARG A 113 -15.27 14.06 -1.75
#